data_98daf9ba3fa9dce0a55c4018859d3764
#
_entry.id   98daf9ba3fa9dce0a55c4018859d3764
#
_cell.length_a   1.000
_cell.length_b   1.000
_cell.length_c   1.000
_cell.angle_alpha   90.00
_cell.angle_beta   90.00
_cell.angle_gamma   90.00
#
_symmetry.space_group_name_H-M   'P 1'
#
loop_
_entity.id
_entity.type
_entity.pdbx_description
1 polymer ?
#
loop_
_entity_poly.entity_id
_entity_poly.type
_entity_poly.pdbx_seq_one_letter_code
_entity_poly.pdbx_strand_id
1 'polypeptide(L)'
;MVFQRFGILAFFLIVSRIFAAGPQNVSLYTVQKGDTYYSLGKKFKVDYHKIMEWNGKKNSNSLLPGEVLKIHKPAASENEKLSSKNTKPILGKGKSVELPVLKFPLKNRPSIQNHFTKLSFAPHKGILFKSSRHNEVRPASPGKVLIVDEMEGYKKCVIIEHKNGYSTVYANLKTVSVNEGEIVNSSKILGSLESGKGLYFQLNHGSSAIDPSLQIR
;
A
#
# COMPACT_ATOMS: atom_id res chain seq x y z
N MET A 1 75.83 -31.40 -5.52
CA MET A 1 75.24 -30.23 -6.19
C MET A 1 73.72 -30.31 -6.02
N VAL A 2 73.21 -29.62 -5.02
CA VAL A 2 71.79 -29.67 -4.62
C VAL A 2 71.20 -28.31 -4.95
N PHE A 3 70.29 -28.22 -5.92
CA PHE A 3 69.53 -27.02 -6.22
C PHE A 3 68.23 -26.99 -5.41
N GLN A 4 68.19 -26.06 -4.48
CA GLN A 4 67.06 -25.79 -3.61
C GLN A 4 66.12 -24.82 -4.35
N ARG A 5 64.89 -25.29 -4.67
CA ARG A 5 63.83 -24.45 -5.26
C ARG A 5 63.03 -23.81 -4.12
N PHE A 6 63.16 -22.49 -4.00
CA PHE A 6 62.30 -21.66 -3.15
C PHE A 6 60.93 -21.51 -3.83
N GLY A 7 59.89 -22.06 -3.21
CA GLY A 7 58.52 -21.83 -3.58
C GLY A 7 58.01 -20.55 -2.91
N ILE A 8 57.63 -19.54 -3.67
CA ILE A 8 56.99 -18.33 -3.21
C ILE A 8 55.53 -18.64 -2.95
N LEU A 9 55.13 -18.67 -1.64
CA LEU A 9 53.76 -18.79 -1.20
C LEU A 9 53.12 -17.41 -1.31
N ALA A 10 52.33 -17.19 -2.36
CA ALA A 10 51.52 -15.99 -2.51
C ALA A 10 50.32 -16.06 -1.53
N PHE A 11 50.38 -15.30 -0.48
CA PHE A 11 49.30 -15.16 0.52
C PHE A 11 48.24 -14.20 -0.08
N PHE A 12 47.17 -14.77 -0.62
CA PHE A 12 46.00 -14.00 -1.10
C PHE A 12 45.24 -13.51 0.13
N LEU A 13 45.49 -12.27 0.53
CA LEU A 13 44.65 -11.53 1.50
C LEU A 13 43.30 -11.24 0.85
N ILE A 14 42.30 -12.09 1.17
CA ILE A 14 40.90 -11.80 0.89
C ILE A 14 40.49 -10.72 1.90
N VAL A 15 40.53 -9.46 1.44
CA VAL A 15 39.93 -8.35 2.18
C VAL A 15 38.42 -8.49 2.04
N SER A 16 37.80 -9.20 2.98
CA SER A 16 36.36 -9.17 3.16
C SER A 16 35.94 -7.74 3.52
N ARG A 17 35.40 -7.01 2.53
CA ARG A 17 34.70 -5.75 2.80
C ARG A 17 33.46 -6.08 3.62
N ILE A 18 33.62 -5.98 4.95
CA ILE A 18 32.47 -5.89 5.86
C ILE A 18 31.77 -4.58 5.49
N PHE A 19 30.68 -4.68 4.77
CA PHE A 19 29.75 -3.56 4.61
C PHE A 19 29.18 -3.30 6.01
N ALA A 20 29.76 -2.35 6.72
CA ALA A 20 29.19 -1.82 7.95
C ALA A 20 27.84 -1.18 7.57
N ALA A 21 26.75 -1.89 7.85
CA ALA A 21 25.43 -1.29 7.84
C ALA A 21 25.47 -0.16 8.88
N GLY A 22 25.36 1.09 8.43
CA GLY A 22 25.31 2.25 9.30
C GLY A 22 24.18 2.12 10.33
N PRO A 23 24.17 2.89 11.41
CA PRO A 23 23.22 2.77 12.51
C PRO A 23 21.79 2.86 11.95
N GLN A 24 21.11 1.73 11.89
CA GLN A 24 19.72 1.67 11.47
C GLN A 24 18.88 2.22 12.61
N ASN A 25 18.31 3.42 12.44
CA ASN A 25 17.35 3.98 13.39
C ASN A 25 16.09 3.09 13.39
N VAL A 26 16.08 2.09 14.28
CA VAL A 26 14.93 1.22 14.52
C VAL A 26 14.00 1.92 15.51
N SER A 27 12.76 2.13 15.14
CA SER A 27 11.69 2.57 16.05
C SER A 27 10.73 1.41 16.30
N LEU A 28 10.26 1.28 17.54
CA LEU A 28 9.20 0.36 17.89
C LEU A 28 7.86 1.05 17.70
N TYR A 29 6.91 0.35 17.09
CA TYR A 29 5.55 0.86 16.88
C TYR A 29 4.54 -0.16 17.41
N THR A 30 3.66 0.28 18.30
CA THR A 30 2.54 -0.53 18.77
C THR A 30 1.37 -0.40 17.81
N VAL A 31 0.98 -1.51 17.20
CA VAL A 31 -0.13 -1.62 16.25
C VAL A 31 -1.44 -1.18 16.90
N GLN A 32 -2.15 -0.29 16.24
CA GLN A 32 -3.45 0.18 16.67
C GLN A 32 -4.56 -0.54 15.90
N LYS A 33 -5.76 -0.58 16.47
CA LYS A 33 -6.94 -1.15 15.80
C LYS A 33 -7.15 -0.45 14.45
N GLY A 34 -7.15 -1.25 13.38
CA GLY A 34 -7.33 -0.78 12.00
C GLY A 34 -6.04 -0.42 11.27
N ASP A 35 -4.87 -0.61 11.88
CA ASP A 35 -3.63 -0.56 11.15
C ASP A 35 -3.53 -1.76 10.19
N THR A 36 -2.95 -1.50 9.04
CA THR A 36 -2.50 -2.51 8.08
C THR A 36 -1.04 -2.26 7.76
N TYR A 37 -0.30 -3.27 7.29
CA TYR A 37 1.07 -3.08 6.85
C TYR A 37 1.18 -1.96 5.79
N TYR A 38 0.19 -1.87 4.89
CA TYR A 38 0.13 -0.81 3.89
C TYR A 38 -0.02 0.59 4.52
N SER A 39 -0.95 0.76 5.47
CA SER A 39 -1.13 2.04 6.16
C SER A 39 0.13 2.44 6.94
N LEU A 40 0.81 1.47 7.55
CA LEU A 40 2.08 1.68 8.23
C LEU A 40 3.21 2.02 7.26
N GLY A 41 3.27 1.35 6.10
CA GLY A 41 4.21 1.70 5.03
C GLY A 41 4.07 3.14 4.58
N LYS A 42 2.86 3.62 4.35
CA LYS A 42 2.58 5.04 4.03
C LYS A 42 2.94 5.97 5.20
N LYS A 43 2.57 5.62 6.43
CA LYS A 43 2.84 6.40 7.64
C LYS A 43 4.33 6.62 7.87
N PHE A 44 5.13 5.58 7.70
CA PHE A 44 6.58 5.60 7.94
C PHE A 44 7.41 5.87 6.69
N LYS A 45 6.77 6.04 5.52
CA LYS A 45 7.41 6.21 4.20
C LYS A 45 8.38 5.07 3.88
N VAL A 46 7.99 3.86 4.17
CA VAL A 46 8.73 2.61 3.95
C VAL A 46 7.86 1.66 3.15
N ASP A 47 8.48 0.85 2.30
CA ASP A 47 7.78 -0.25 1.65
C ASP A 47 7.23 -1.20 2.72
N TYR A 48 5.92 -1.46 2.70
CA TYR A 48 5.26 -2.30 3.69
C TYR A 48 5.78 -3.74 3.69
N HIS A 49 6.25 -4.25 2.56
CA HIS A 49 6.89 -5.56 2.48
C HIS A 49 8.17 -5.62 3.33
N LYS A 50 8.94 -4.52 3.37
CA LYS A 50 10.11 -4.42 4.26
C LYS A 50 9.69 -4.43 5.73
N ILE A 51 8.58 -3.76 6.08
CA ILE A 51 8.06 -3.82 7.45
C ILE A 51 7.70 -5.26 7.81
N MET A 52 7.06 -5.99 6.90
CA MET A 52 6.74 -7.41 7.11
C MET A 52 8.01 -8.24 7.28
N GLU A 53 8.98 -8.08 6.38
CA GLU A 53 10.27 -8.78 6.40
C GLU A 53 11.02 -8.57 7.73
N TRP A 54 11.15 -7.32 8.19
CA TRP A 54 11.83 -6.98 9.45
C TRP A 54 11.16 -7.58 10.68
N ASN A 55 9.89 -7.94 10.57
CA ASN A 55 9.10 -8.54 11.66
C ASN A 55 8.81 -10.03 11.44
N GLY A 56 9.47 -10.67 10.44
CA GLY A 56 9.34 -12.10 10.19
C GLY A 56 7.94 -12.53 9.72
N LYS A 57 7.17 -11.60 9.14
CA LYS A 57 5.80 -11.86 8.68
C LYS A 57 5.79 -12.27 7.21
N LYS A 58 5.16 -13.38 6.92
CA LYS A 58 5.01 -13.91 5.55
C LYS A 58 3.73 -13.42 4.86
N ASN A 59 2.70 -13.08 5.65
CA ASN A 59 1.38 -12.64 5.15
C ASN A 59 0.99 -11.34 5.87
N SER A 60 0.35 -10.44 5.15
CA SER A 60 -0.14 -9.17 5.69
C SER A 60 -1.33 -9.34 6.66
N ASN A 61 -1.98 -10.52 6.67
CA ASN A 61 -3.15 -10.82 7.49
C ASN A 61 -2.86 -11.01 8.99
N SER A 62 -1.59 -10.98 9.39
CA SER A 62 -1.18 -11.32 10.76
C SER A 62 -0.92 -10.11 11.65
N LEU A 63 -1.45 -8.94 11.31
CA LEU A 63 -1.26 -7.72 12.12
C LEU A 63 -2.34 -7.62 13.19
N LEU A 64 -1.94 -7.76 14.45
CA LEU A 64 -2.86 -7.73 15.60
C LEU A 64 -2.74 -6.40 16.36
N PRO A 65 -3.85 -5.78 16.79
CA PRO A 65 -3.80 -4.63 17.68
C PRO A 65 -3.03 -4.95 18.96
N GLY A 66 -2.12 -4.06 19.36
CA GLY A 66 -1.23 -4.26 20.51
C GLY A 66 0.10 -4.94 20.18
N GLU A 67 0.26 -5.51 18.99
CA GLU A 67 1.53 -6.06 18.52
C GLU A 67 2.58 -4.96 18.37
N VAL A 68 3.84 -5.25 18.71
CA VAL A 68 4.95 -4.29 18.56
C VAL A 68 5.76 -4.65 17.32
N LEU A 69 5.84 -3.71 16.39
CA LEU A 69 6.61 -3.84 15.16
C LEU A 69 7.91 -3.05 15.21
N LYS A 70 8.95 -3.64 14.65
CA LYS A 70 10.23 -2.97 14.36
C LYS A 70 10.08 -2.23 13.02
N ILE A 71 10.27 -0.92 13.03
CA ILE A 71 10.24 -0.07 11.85
C ILE A 71 11.63 0.52 11.68
N HIS A 72 12.32 0.16 10.61
CA HIS A 72 13.59 0.77 10.25
C HIS A 72 13.30 2.03 9.46
N LYS A 73 13.62 3.20 10.02
CA LYS A 73 13.56 4.45 9.26
C LYS A 73 14.65 4.43 8.20
N PRO A 74 14.34 4.75 6.93
CA PRO A 74 15.40 4.94 5.95
C PRO A 74 16.35 6.02 6.50
N ALA A 75 17.66 5.76 6.46
CA ALA A 75 18.64 6.81 6.66
C ALA A 75 18.28 7.94 5.68
N ALA A 76 18.13 9.16 6.20
CA ALA A 76 17.75 10.29 5.38
C ALA A 76 18.67 10.33 4.16
N SER A 77 18.11 10.07 2.98
CA SER A 77 18.85 10.15 1.72
C SER A 77 19.30 11.60 1.60
N GLU A 78 20.59 11.83 1.43
CA GLU A 78 21.20 13.17 1.26
C GLU A 78 20.56 13.98 0.11
N ASN A 79 19.76 13.34 -0.73
CA ASN A 79 18.99 13.99 -1.80
C ASN A 79 17.78 14.82 -1.32
N GLU A 80 17.30 14.67 -0.07
CA GLU A 80 16.27 15.57 0.46
C GLU A 80 16.84 16.92 0.95
N LYS A 81 18.16 17.05 1.17
CA LYS A 81 18.78 18.30 1.60
C LYS A 81 18.88 19.36 0.51
N LEU A 82 18.70 18.99 -0.77
CA LEU A 82 18.77 19.96 -1.88
C LEU A 82 17.41 20.58 -2.23
N SER A 83 16.30 20.04 -1.75
CA SER A 83 14.94 20.57 -2.03
C SER A 83 14.38 21.47 -0.93
N SER A 84 15.08 21.60 0.22
CA SER A 84 14.59 22.35 1.39
C SER A 84 15.17 23.76 1.56
N LYS A 85 16.08 24.21 0.67
CA LYS A 85 16.53 25.60 0.65
C LYS A 85 15.85 26.36 -0.49
N ASN A 86 15.00 27.29 -0.12
CA ASN A 86 14.23 28.24 -0.93
C ASN A 86 12.87 27.78 -1.45
N THR A 87 11.92 27.58 -0.54
CA THR A 87 10.55 27.97 -0.86
C THR A 87 9.99 28.78 0.29
N LYS A 88 10.09 30.12 0.20
CA LYS A 88 9.12 31.02 0.84
C LYS A 88 7.73 30.46 0.60
N PRO A 89 6.79 30.54 1.55
CA PRO A 89 5.40 30.21 1.28
C PRO A 89 4.91 31.17 0.19
N ILE A 90 4.95 30.73 -1.05
CA ILE A 90 4.19 31.38 -2.10
C ILE A 90 2.76 31.00 -1.80
N LEU A 91 2.01 31.95 -1.28
CA LEU A 91 0.56 31.95 -1.25
C LEU A 91 0.07 32.01 -2.72
N GLY A 92 0.40 30.97 -3.47
CA GLY A 92 -0.07 30.72 -4.82
C GLY A 92 -1.47 30.13 -4.71
N LYS A 93 -2.44 30.80 -5.33
CA LYS A 93 -3.80 30.36 -5.60
C LYS A 93 -3.83 28.85 -5.75
N GLY A 94 -4.54 28.17 -4.84
CA GLY A 94 -4.62 26.72 -4.80
C GLY A 94 -4.93 26.19 -6.19
N LYS A 95 -4.01 25.41 -6.76
CA LYS A 95 -4.38 24.44 -7.78
C LYS A 95 -5.47 23.60 -7.14
N SER A 96 -6.70 23.78 -7.57
CA SER A 96 -7.80 22.92 -7.20
C SER A 96 -7.31 21.49 -7.46
N VAL A 97 -7.18 20.70 -6.40
CA VAL A 97 -6.84 19.28 -6.54
C VAL A 97 -8.03 18.68 -7.28
N GLU A 98 -7.85 18.45 -8.58
CA GLU A 98 -8.89 17.90 -9.44
C GLU A 98 -9.17 16.48 -8.95
N LEU A 99 -10.33 16.32 -8.29
CA LEU A 99 -10.78 15.03 -7.80
C LEU A 99 -10.98 14.06 -8.98
N PRO A 100 -10.56 12.81 -8.88
CA PRO A 100 -10.71 11.86 -9.96
C PRO A 100 -12.19 11.59 -10.22
N VAL A 101 -12.60 11.63 -11.47
CA VAL A 101 -13.90 11.09 -11.87
C VAL A 101 -13.78 9.58 -11.89
N LEU A 102 -14.52 8.91 -11.00
CA LEU A 102 -14.51 7.46 -10.87
C LEU A 102 -15.68 6.85 -11.61
N LYS A 103 -15.43 5.81 -12.40
CA LYS A 103 -16.47 4.95 -12.94
C LYS A 103 -17.03 4.07 -11.82
N PHE A 104 -18.31 3.72 -11.94
CA PHE A 104 -18.93 2.82 -10.99
C PHE A 104 -18.27 1.43 -11.05
N PRO A 105 -17.79 0.88 -9.90
CA PRO A 105 -17.02 -0.37 -9.90
C PRO A 105 -17.87 -1.64 -10.14
N LEU A 106 -19.19 -1.51 -10.16
CA LEU A 106 -20.16 -2.59 -10.36
C LEU A 106 -21.12 -2.23 -11.51
N LYS A 107 -21.42 -3.18 -12.41
CA LYS A 107 -22.23 -2.93 -13.62
C LYS A 107 -23.63 -2.40 -13.33
N ASN A 108 -24.28 -2.91 -12.29
CA ASN A 108 -25.70 -2.59 -12.00
C ASN A 108 -25.89 -1.48 -10.95
N ARG A 109 -24.84 -0.78 -10.58
CA ARG A 109 -24.88 0.38 -9.68
C ARG A 109 -25.76 0.19 -8.43
N PRO A 110 -25.51 -0.80 -7.58
CA PRO A 110 -26.29 -1.02 -6.36
C PRO A 110 -26.21 0.20 -5.45
N SER A 111 -27.28 0.46 -4.69
CA SER A 111 -27.29 1.55 -3.72
C SER A 111 -26.25 1.32 -2.60
N ILE A 112 -25.84 2.41 -1.99
CA ILE A 112 -24.95 2.36 -0.83
C ILE A 112 -25.74 1.86 0.37
N GLN A 113 -25.17 0.87 1.06
CA GLN A 113 -25.68 0.33 2.33
C GLN A 113 -25.12 1.12 3.52
N ASN A 114 -23.81 1.31 3.54
CA ASN A 114 -23.13 2.09 4.59
C ASN A 114 -22.39 3.24 3.90
N HIS A 115 -22.71 4.47 4.31
CA HIS A 115 -22.12 5.68 3.79
C HIS A 115 -20.76 5.96 4.43
N PHE A 116 -19.96 6.75 3.71
CA PHE A 116 -18.71 7.28 4.24
C PHE A 116 -18.99 8.15 5.47
N THR A 117 -18.16 7.99 6.51
CA THR A 117 -18.16 8.88 7.66
C THR A 117 -16.74 9.22 8.07
N LYS A 118 -16.48 10.53 8.25
CA LYS A 118 -15.17 11.02 8.70
C LYS A 118 -14.86 10.59 10.15
N LEU A 119 -15.88 10.26 10.92
CA LEU A 119 -15.76 9.81 12.31
C LEU A 119 -15.64 8.30 12.44
N SER A 120 -15.66 7.57 11.32
CA SER A 120 -15.53 6.13 11.32
C SER A 120 -14.14 5.73 11.81
N PHE A 121 -14.12 5.03 12.92
CA PHE A 121 -12.91 4.35 13.37
C PHE A 121 -12.52 3.27 12.35
N ALA A 122 -11.22 3.19 12.04
CA ALA A 122 -10.75 2.10 11.20
C ALA A 122 -11.37 0.74 11.66
N PRO A 123 -11.74 -0.14 10.70
CA PRO A 123 -11.35 -0.16 9.31
C PRO A 123 -12.35 0.50 8.32
N HIS A 124 -13.44 1.11 8.77
CA HIS A 124 -14.57 1.55 7.94
C HIS A 124 -14.42 2.99 7.39
N LYS A 125 -13.36 3.23 6.64
CA LYS A 125 -13.11 4.55 6.01
C LYS A 125 -13.58 4.62 4.55
N GLY A 126 -14.50 3.76 4.15
CA GLY A 126 -15.06 3.70 2.80
C GLY A 126 -16.58 3.65 2.82
N ILE A 127 -17.14 3.23 1.70
CA ILE A 127 -18.57 2.94 1.54
C ILE A 127 -18.77 1.43 1.33
N LEU A 128 -19.90 0.92 1.77
CA LEU A 128 -20.34 -0.44 1.48
C LEU A 128 -21.56 -0.38 0.57
N PHE A 129 -21.47 -0.95 -0.62
CA PHE A 129 -22.61 -1.14 -1.50
C PHE A 129 -23.47 -2.32 -1.04
N LYS A 130 -24.77 -2.30 -1.34
CA LYS A 130 -25.62 -3.46 -1.17
C LYS A 130 -25.18 -4.61 -2.06
N SER A 131 -25.43 -5.83 -1.62
CA SER A 131 -25.22 -7.01 -2.45
C SER A 131 -26.08 -6.96 -3.72
N SER A 132 -25.61 -7.59 -4.78
CA SER A 132 -26.22 -7.58 -6.08
C SER A 132 -26.03 -8.93 -6.78
N ARG A 133 -26.90 -9.23 -7.77
CA ARG A 133 -26.76 -10.42 -8.64
C ARG A 133 -25.50 -10.36 -9.51
N HIS A 134 -25.08 -9.14 -9.92
CA HIS A 134 -23.86 -8.93 -10.66
C HIS A 134 -22.72 -8.69 -9.66
N ASN A 135 -21.84 -9.62 -9.58
CA ASN A 135 -20.76 -9.66 -8.59
C ASN A 135 -19.37 -9.34 -9.16
N GLU A 136 -19.26 -9.10 -10.48
CA GLU A 136 -17.98 -8.69 -11.08
C GLU A 136 -17.61 -7.27 -10.68
N VAL A 137 -16.37 -7.13 -10.20
CA VAL A 137 -15.80 -5.86 -9.77
C VAL A 137 -14.77 -5.40 -10.80
N ARG A 138 -14.81 -4.10 -11.13
CA ARG A 138 -13.90 -3.46 -12.09
C ARG A 138 -13.22 -2.24 -11.48
N PRO A 139 -12.03 -1.86 -11.99
CA PRO A 139 -11.38 -0.61 -11.56
C PRO A 139 -12.27 0.61 -11.81
N ALA A 140 -12.44 1.44 -10.79
CA ALA A 140 -13.15 2.72 -10.93
C ALA A 140 -12.34 3.74 -11.75
N SER A 141 -11.02 3.59 -11.80
CA SER A 141 -10.11 4.40 -12.63
C SER A 141 -8.93 3.54 -13.08
N PRO A 142 -8.28 3.84 -14.21
CA PRO A 142 -7.04 3.19 -14.61
C PRO A 142 -5.94 3.38 -13.56
N GLY A 143 -5.09 2.36 -13.38
CA GLY A 143 -4.01 2.43 -12.41
C GLY A 143 -3.16 1.18 -12.37
N LYS A 144 -2.27 1.12 -11.37
CA LYS A 144 -1.41 -0.01 -11.08
C LYS A 144 -1.91 -0.74 -9.83
N VAL A 145 -2.07 -2.05 -9.91
CA VAL A 145 -2.38 -2.88 -8.75
C VAL A 145 -1.19 -2.84 -7.79
N LEU A 146 -1.41 -2.31 -6.59
CA LEU A 146 -0.39 -2.26 -5.55
C LEU A 146 -0.40 -3.49 -4.68
N ILE A 147 -1.60 -3.96 -4.33
CA ILE A 147 -1.79 -5.01 -3.34
C ILE A 147 -2.90 -5.94 -3.79
N VAL A 148 -2.66 -7.23 -3.65
CA VAL A 148 -3.65 -8.30 -3.69
C VAL A 148 -3.51 -9.08 -2.40
N ASP A 149 -4.49 -8.96 -1.49
CA ASP A 149 -4.35 -9.49 -0.14
C ASP A 149 -5.68 -9.95 0.43
N GLU A 150 -5.66 -10.50 1.65
CA GLU A 150 -6.84 -10.83 2.42
C GLU A 150 -6.87 -10.02 3.72
N MET A 151 -7.94 -9.27 3.93
CA MET A 151 -8.12 -8.42 5.11
C MET A 151 -9.13 -9.07 6.07
N GLU A 152 -8.79 -9.12 7.36
CA GLU A 152 -9.71 -9.58 8.39
C GLU A 152 -11.03 -8.81 8.33
N GLY A 153 -12.15 -9.55 8.27
CA GLY A 153 -13.49 -8.98 8.13
C GLY A 153 -13.91 -8.57 6.71
N TYR A 154 -12.97 -8.46 5.75
CA TYR A 154 -13.23 -7.98 4.38
C TYR A 154 -12.86 -8.97 3.28
N LYS A 155 -12.43 -10.19 3.64
CA LYS A 155 -12.01 -11.20 2.67
C LYS A 155 -10.88 -10.68 1.76
N LYS A 156 -10.80 -11.19 0.52
CA LYS A 156 -9.80 -10.73 -0.44
C LYS A 156 -10.04 -9.29 -0.84
N CYS A 157 -8.95 -8.55 -0.97
CA CYS A 157 -8.97 -7.16 -1.40
C CYS A 157 -7.93 -6.87 -2.49
N VAL A 158 -8.22 -5.84 -3.26
CA VAL A 158 -7.30 -5.27 -4.27
C VAL A 158 -7.17 -3.79 -3.99
N ILE A 159 -5.94 -3.29 -3.98
CA ILE A 159 -5.65 -1.86 -3.90
C ILE A 159 -5.01 -1.42 -5.21
N ILE A 160 -5.56 -0.35 -5.82
CA ILE A 160 -5.07 0.22 -7.06
C ILE A 160 -4.57 1.64 -6.80
N GLU A 161 -3.35 1.93 -7.23
CA GLU A 161 -2.79 3.28 -7.26
C GLU A 161 -3.16 3.95 -8.58
N HIS A 162 -3.60 5.19 -8.49
CA HIS A 162 -3.96 6.05 -9.60
C HIS A 162 -3.01 7.25 -9.70
N LYS A 163 -3.18 8.05 -10.74
CA LYS A 163 -2.46 9.33 -10.87
C LYS A 163 -2.77 10.28 -9.71
N ASN A 164 -1.91 11.26 -9.51
CA ASN A 164 -2.07 12.35 -8.54
C ASN A 164 -2.19 11.87 -7.07
N GLY A 165 -1.60 10.71 -6.73
CA GLY A 165 -1.56 10.21 -5.34
C GLY A 165 -2.89 9.62 -4.83
N TYR A 166 -3.84 9.35 -5.71
CA TYR A 166 -5.08 8.65 -5.35
C TYR A 166 -4.87 7.13 -5.32
N SER A 167 -5.63 6.46 -4.48
CA SER A 167 -5.76 5.00 -4.50
C SER A 167 -7.18 4.56 -4.17
N THR A 168 -7.56 3.40 -4.71
CA THR A 168 -8.87 2.78 -4.41
C THR A 168 -8.70 1.39 -3.85
N VAL A 169 -9.55 1.04 -2.89
CA VAL A 169 -9.61 -0.28 -2.24
C VAL A 169 -10.91 -0.95 -2.64
N TYR A 170 -10.81 -2.19 -3.05
CA TYR A 170 -11.92 -3.08 -3.41
C TYR A 170 -11.85 -4.31 -2.51
N ALA A 171 -12.84 -4.54 -1.65
CA ALA A 171 -12.83 -5.68 -0.75
C ALA A 171 -14.17 -6.42 -0.70
N ASN A 172 -14.27 -7.50 0.09
CA ASN A 172 -15.31 -8.52 0.04
C ASN A 172 -15.24 -9.39 -1.23
N LEU A 173 -14.04 -9.50 -1.84
CA LEU A 173 -13.86 -10.33 -3.02
C LEU A 173 -13.76 -11.80 -2.62
N LYS A 174 -14.46 -12.67 -3.36
CA LYS A 174 -14.30 -14.12 -3.33
C LYS A 174 -13.11 -14.55 -4.18
N THR A 175 -13.04 -14.00 -5.40
CA THR A 175 -11.96 -14.28 -6.35
C THR A 175 -11.26 -12.99 -6.72
N VAL A 176 -9.95 -13.09 -7.01
CA VAL A 176 -9.16 -12.01 -7.59
C VAL A 176 -8.56 -12.53 -8.91
N SER A 177 -8.62 -11.71 -9.96
CA SER A 177 -8.20 -12.02 -11.34
C SER A 177 -7.07 -11.11 -11.83
N VAL A 178 -6.36 -10.47 -10.91
CA VAL A 178 -5.24 -9.57 -11.18
C VAL A 178 -4.10 -9.88 -10.22
N ASN A 179 -2.89 -9.46 -10.60
CA ASN A 179 -1.69 -9.62 -9.80
C ASN A 179 -1.12 -8.26 -9.39
N GLU A 180 -0.34 -8.24 -8.31
CA GLU A 180 0.42 -7.06 -7.91
C GLU A 180 1.36 -6.61 -9.03
N GLY A 181 1.47 -5.31 -9.23
CA GLY A 181 2.25 -4.71 -10.31
C GLY A 181 1.52 -4.59 -11.65
N GLU A 182 0.37 -5.26 -11.84
CA GLU A 182 -0.40 -5.22 -13.08
C GLU A 182 -0.99 -3.83 -13.34
N ILE A 183 -0.91 -3.35 -14.58
CA ILE A 183 -1.57 -2.12 -15.02
C ILE A 183 -2.97 -2.47 -15.50
N VAL A 184 -3.96 -1.85 -14.90
CA VAL A 184 -5.37 -2.13 -15.18
C VAL A 184 -6.12 -0.87 -15.65
N ASN A 185 -7.15 -1.11 -16.43
CA ASN A 185 -8.10 -0.07 -16.86
C ASN A 185 -9.52 -0.46 -16.41
N SER A 186 -10.49 0.44 -16.63
CA SER A 186 -11.88 0.22 -16.18
C SER A 186 -12.62 -0.93 -16.89
N SER A 187 -12.03 -1.56 -17.92
CA SER A 187 -12.62 -2.73 -18.61
C SER A 187 -12.14 -4.06 -18.01
N LYS A 188 -11.05 -4.04 -17.25
CA LYS A 188 -10.49 -5.24 -16.61
C LYS A 188 -11.43 -5.71 -15.50
N ILE A 189 -11.59 -7.03 -15.34
CA ILE A 189 -12.26 -7.61 -14.18
C ILE A 189 -11.20 -7.80 -13.09
N LEU A 190 -11.40 -7.21 -11.90
CA LEU A 190 -10.55 -7.40 -10.73
C LEU A 190 -10.84 -8.72 -10.03
N GLY A 191 -12.07 -9.15 -10.09
CA GLY A 191 -12.54 -10.34 -9.41
C GLY A 191 -14.06 -10.35 -9.25
N SER A 192 -14.56 -11.25 -8.41
CA SER A 192 -15.98 -11.36 -8.06
C SER A 192 -16.20 -11.21 -6.57
N LEU A 193 -17.36 -10.69 -6.18
CA LEU A 193 -17.76 -10.56 -4.78
C LEU A 193 -18.06 -11.92 -4.14
N GLU A 194 -17.92 -11.99 -2.83
CA GLU A 194 -18.47 -13.07 -2.00
C GLU A 194 -20.01 -13.06 -2.10
N SER A 195 -20.62 -14.25 -2.13
CA SER A 195 -22.08 -14.38 -2.22
C SER A 195 -22.77 -13.67 -1.05
N GLY A 196 -23.80 -12.88 -1.35
CA GLY A 196 -24.55 -12.11 -0.35
C GLY A 196 -23.81 -10.90 0.23
N LYS A 197 -22.56 -10.66 -0.16
CA LYS A 197 -21.77 -9.49 0.29
C LYS A 197 -21.86 -8.36 -0.73
N GLY A 198 -21.87 -7.13 -0.24
CA GLY A 198 -21.68 -5.94 -1.05
C GLY A 198 -20.20 -5.61 -1.21
N LEU A 199 -19.88 -4.82 -2.25
CA LEU A 199 -18.52 -4.31 -2.42
C LEU A 199 -18.20 -3.28 -1.33
N TYR A 200 -17.15 -3.51 -0.57
CA TYR A 200 -16.50 -2.45 0.17
C TYR A 200 -15.59 -1.67 -0.77
N PHE A 201 -15.81 -0.36 -0.84
CA PHE A 201 -15.07 0.54 -1.72
C PHE A 201 -14.56 1.74 -0.94
N GLN A 202 -13.27 2.03 -1.05
CA GLN A 202 -12.65 3.18 -0.39
C GLN A 202 -11.79 3.94 -1.40
N LEU A 203 -11.86 5.27 -1.33
CA LEU A 203 -11.00 6.19 -2.06
C LEU A 203 -10.06 6.88 -1.08
N ASN A 204 -8.77 6.93 -1.40
CA ASN A 204 -7.77 7.65 -0.62
C ASN A 204 -7.05 8.69 -1.49
N HIS A 205 -6.58 9.75 -0.83
CA HIS A 205 -5.57 10.66 -1.36
C HIS A 205 -4.40 10.69 -0.37
N GLY A 206 -3.24 10.22 -0.79
CA GLY A 206 -2.13 9.94 0.12
C GLY A 206 -2.53 8.93 1.20
N SER A 207 -2.43 9.33 2.48
CA SER A 207 -2.82 8.51 3.64
C SER A 207 -4.26 8.76 4.12
N SER A 208 -4.99 9.70 3.53
CA SER A 208 -6.31 10.12 3.98
C SER A 208 -7.42 9.50 3.14
N ALA A 209 -8.41 8.90 3.79
CA ALA A 209 -9.63 8.47 3.12
C ALA A 209 -10.53 9.68 2.83
N ILE A 210 -11.13 9.68 1.66
CA ILE A 210 -12.07 10.71 1.20
C ILE A 210 -13.38 10.07 0.76
N ASP A 211 -14.47 10.83 0.85
CA ASP A 211 -15.79 10.33 0.45
C ASP A 211 -15.84 10.05 -1.06
N PRO A 212 -15.99 8.79 -1.49
CA PRO A 212 -16.05 8.47 -2.90
C PRO A 212 -17.43 8.74 -3.53
N SER A 213 -18.49 8.95 -2.74
CA SER A 213 -19.86 9.02 -3.23
C SER A 213 -20.12 10.19 -4.19
N LEU A 214 -19.36 11.28 -4.05
CA LEU A 214 -19.42 12.44 -4.93
C LEU A 214 -18.58 12.27 -6.22
N GLN A 215 -17.72 11.26 -6.29
CA GLN A 215 -16.77 11.04 -7.38
C GLN A 215 -17.21 9.93 -8.34
N ILE A 216 -18.06 9.00 -7.88
CA ILE A 216 -18.51 7.84 -8.65
C ILE A 216 -19.67 8.25 -9.58
N ARG A 217 -19.50 7.98 -10.88
CA ARG A 217 -20.50 8.27 -11.94
C ARG A 217 -20.84 7.05 -12.78
#